data_128d8160e28177e04acc6f6b742c4df4
#
_entry.id   128d8160e28177e04acc6f6b742c4df4
#
_cell.length_a   1.000
_cell.length_b   1.000
_cell.length_c   1.000
_cell.angle_alpha   90.00
_cell.angle_beta   90.00
_cell.angle_gamma   90.00
#
_symmetry.space_group_name_H-M   'P 1'
#
loop_
_entity.id
_entity.type
_entity.pdbx_description
1 polymer ?
#
loop_
_entity_poly.entity_id
_entity_poly.type
_entity_poly.pdbx_seq_one_letter_code
_entity_poly.pdbx_strand_id
1 'polypeptide(L)'
;MIKIGLKPAMATSLADGDNPIEQLDTIIDFAKAARDEGFHSIWAGQHYFIGNRVRWEVVPLLARLIPEIKDMVVGTCIMLLPLHHPVLVA
;
A
#
# COMPACT_ATOMS: atom_id res chain seq x y z
N MET A 1 -6.54 24.50 2.39
CA MET A 1 -7.32 23.41 1.77
C MET A 1 -7.06 22.10 2.50
N ILE A 2 -8.09 21.34 2.80
CA ILE A 2 -7.94 20.02 3.42
C ILE A 2 -7.40 19.04 2.39
N LYS A 3 -6.36 18.29 2.77
CA LYS A 3 -5.78 17.21 1.95
C LYS A 3 -6.25 15.86 2.49
N ILE A 4 -6.86 15.06 1.64
CA ILE A 4 -7.42 13.76 2.02
C ILE A 4 -6.56 12.66 1.42
N GLY A 5 -6.11 11.72 2.26
CA GLY A 5 -5.41 10.52 1.86
C GLY A 5 -6.26 9.27 2.05
N LEU A 6 -5.94 8.22 1.30
CA LEU A 6 -6.59 6.91 1.40
C LEU A 6 -5.62 5.85 1.90
N LYS A 7 -6.14 4.93 2.70
CA LYS A 7 -5.43 3.73 3.15
C LYS A 7 -6.28 2.50 2.86
N PRO A 8 -6.04 1.80 1.75
CA PRO A 8 -6.82 0.61 1.37
C PRO A 8 -6.44 -0.63 2.19
N ALA A 9 -6.67 -0.58 3.50
CA ALA A 9 -6.16 -1.58 4.44
C ALA A 9 -6.60 -3.02 4.12
N MET A 10 -7.85 -3.22 3.73
CA MET A 10 -8.37 -4.56 3.41
C MET A 10 -7.89 -5.06 2.06
N ALA A 11 -7.73 -4.18 1.10
CA ALA A 11 -7.28 -4.54 -0.24
C ALA A 11 -5.82 -5.04 -0.28
N THR A 12 -5.03 -4.71 0.75
CA THR A 12 -3.61 -5.12 0.83
C THR A 12 -3.37 -6.40 1.63
N SER A 13 -4.42 -7.15 1.97
CA SER A 13 -4.35 -8.35 2.81
C SER A 13 -4.84 -9.58 2.04
N LEU A 14 -3.98 -10.59 1.93
CA LEU A 14 -4.26 -11.87 1.28
C LEU A 14 -4.71 -12.91 2.32
N ALA A 15 -5.79 -13.63 2.04
CA ALA A 15 -6.19 -14.84 2.76
C ALA A 15 -5.78 -16.09 1.98
N ASP A 16 -5.94 -17.24 2.61
CA ASP A 16 -5.75 -18.53 1.93
C ASP A 16 -6.69 -18.64 0.72
N GLY A 17 -6.14 -19.01 -0.42
CA GLY A 17 -6.87 -19.14 -1.67
C GLY A 17 -6.99 -17.86 -2.51
N ASP A 18 -6.58 -16.71 -1.99
CA ASP A 18 -6.55 -15.48 -2.77
C ASP A 18 -5.45 -15.55 -3.85
N ASN A 19 -5.77 -15.03 -5.03
CA ASN A 19 -4.78 -14.88 -6.09
C ASN A 19 -4.03 -13.56 -5.92
N PRO A 20 -2.73 -13.58 -5.63
CA PRO A 20 -1.97 -12.35 -5.39
C PRO A 20 -1.89 -11.44 -6.62
N ILE A 21 -1.90 -11.97 -7.83
CA ILE A 21 -1.84 -11.17 -9.04
C ILE A 21 -3.15 -10.39 -9.23
N GLU A 22 -4.29 -11.07 -9.09
CA GLU A 22 -5.60 -10.42 -9.18
C GLU A 22 -5.78 -9.35 -8.09
N GLN A 23 -5.28 -9.63 -6.89
CA GLN A 23 -5.32 -8.65 -5.82
C GLN A 23 -4.44 -7.45 -6.13
N LEU A 24 -3.24 -7.66 -6.68
CA LEU A 24 -2.37 -6.55 -7.07
C LEU A 24 -3.03 -5.68 -8.15
N ASP A 25 -3.67 -6.27 -9.14
CA ASP A 25 -4.41 -5.54 -10.16
C ASP A 25 -5.55 -4.71 -9.53
N THR A 26 -6.26 -5.27 -8.58
CA THR A 26 -7.30 -4.56 -7.81
C THR A 26 -6.72 -3.36 -7.03
N ILE A 27 -5.56 -3.52 -6.40
CA ILE A 27 -4.88 -2.44 -5.69
C ILE A 27 -4.45 -1.33 -6.66
N ILE A 28 -3.94 -1.71 -7.82
CA ILE A 28 -3.54 -0.75 -8.87
C ILE A 28 -4.76 0.03 -9.38
N ASP A 29 -5.85 -0.64 -9.67
CA ASP A 29 -7.08 0.01 -10.12
C ASP A 29 -7.64 0.95 -9.06
N PHE A 30 -7.59 0.55 -7.78
CA PHE A 30 -7.97 1.40 -6.67
C PHE A 30 -7.08 2.67 -6.60
N ALA A 31 -5.77 2.51 -6.76
CA ALA A 31 -4.84 3.64 -6.74
C ALA A 31 -5.09 4.62 -7.90
N LYS A 32 -5.38 4.09 -9.09
CA LYS A 32 -5.76 4.91 -10.26
C LYS A 32 -7.07 5.65 -10.03
N ALA A 33 -8.08 4.98 -9.48
CA ALA A 33 -9.35 5.61 -9.15
C ALA A 33 -9.17 6.73 -8.12
N ALA A 34 -8.38 6.49 -7.08
CA ALA A 34 -8.07 7.51 -6.07
C ALA A 34 -7.37 8.73 -6.69
N ARG A 35 -6.43 8.50 -7.59
CA ARG A 35 -5.78 9.58 -8.36
C ARG A 35 -6.79 10.39 -9.16
N ASP A 36 -7.66 9.72 -9.90
CA ASP A 36 -8.61 10.35 -10.82
C ASP A 36 -9.70 11.12 -10.07
N GLU A 37 -10.05 10.67 -8.86
CA GLU A 37 -10.97 11.37 -7.95
C GLU A 37 -10.32 12.52 -7.16
N GLY A 38 -9.03 12.76 -7.34
CA GLY A 38 -8.34 13.91 -6.77
C GLY A 38 -7.88 13.74 -5.32
N PHE A 39 -7.71 12.50 -4.85
CA PHE A 39 -7.12 12.28 -3.53
C PHE A 39 -5.65 12.71 -3.50
N HIS A 40 -5.23 13.29 -2.37
CA HIS A 40 -3.89 13.84 -2.21
C HIS A 40 -2.83 12.74 -2.07
N SER A 41 -3.15 11.65 -1.36
CA SER A 41 -2.15 10.65 -0.98
C SER A 41 -2.73 9.26 -0.83
N ILE A 42 -1.85 8.26 -1.00
CA ILE A 42 -2.17 6.86 -0.74
C ILE A 42 -1.18 6.29 0.27
N TRP A 43 -1.69 5.50 1.21
CA TRP A 43 -0.95 4.99 2.35
C TRP A 43 -1.06 3.48 2.45
N ALA A 44 0.03 2.80 2.75
CA ALA A 44 0.02 1.36 3.02
C ALA A 44 0.65 1.06 4.38
N GLY A 45 0.19 0.00 5.01
CA GLY A 45 0.68 -0.44 6.30
C GLY A 45 1.40 -1.78 6.23
N GLN A 46 2.31 -2.01 7.17
CA GLN A 46 3.05 -3.24 7.33
C GLN A 46 2.50 -4.00 8.53
N HIS A 47 2.24 -5.29 8.36
CA HIS A 47 1.81 -6.19 9.42
C HIS A 47 2.41 -7.58 9.21
N TYR A 48 2.83 -8.20 10.31
CA TYR A 48 3.25 -9.59 10.34
C TYR A 48 2.40 -10.38 11.33
N PHE A 49 2.31 -11.70 11.15
CA PHE A 49 1.64 -12.63 12.06
C PHE A 49 0.15 -12.29 12.35
N ILE A 50 -0.60 -11.98 11.29
CA ILE A 50 -2.03 -11.65 11.37
C ILE A 50 -2.94 -12.86 11.13
N GLY A 51 -2.67 -13.95 11.83
CA GLY A 51 -3.44 -15.19 11.68
C GLY A 51 -3.18 -15.88 10.33
N ASN A 52 -4.25 -16.17 9.60
CA ASN A 52 -4.20 -16.81 8.28
C ASN A 52 -4.12 -15.81 7.10
N ARG A 53 -3.76 -14.58 7.37
CA ARG A 53 -3.63 -13.54 6.33
C ARG A 53 -2.20 -13.07 6.20
N VAL A 54 -1.83 -12.72 4.98
CA VAL A 54 -0.53 -12.13 4.65
C VAL A 54 -0.76 -10.76 4.05
N ARG A 55 0.05 -9.79 4.41
CA ARG A 55 0.04 -8.47 3.76
C ARG A 55 1.16 -8.35 2.75
N TRP A 56 0.89 -7.57 1.73
CA TRP A 56 1.94 -7.10 0.83
C TRP A 56 3.02 -6.35 1.61
N GLU A 57 4.26 -6.60 1.28
CA GLU A 57 5.36 -5.79 1.79
C GLU A 57 5.20 -4.34 1.33
N VAL A 58 5.26 -3.41 2.28
CA VAL A 58 4.84 -2.02 2.07
C VAL A 58 5.71 -1.29 1.04
N VAL A 59 7.02 -1.43 1.11
CA VAL A 59 7.93 -0.69 0.22
C VAL A 59 7.84 -1.18 -1.23
N PRO A 60 7.92 -2.48 -1.53
CA PRO A 60 7.71 -2.97 -2.90
C PRO A 60 6.33 -2.63 -3.46
N LEU A 61 5.28 -2.71 -2.62
CA LEU A 61 3.93 -2.36 -3.05
C LEU A 61 3.85 -0.88 -3.44
N LEU A 62 4.31 0.01 -2.60
CA LEU A 62 4.30 1.44 -2.89
C LEU A 62 5.15 1.78 -4.12
N ALA A 63 6.32 1.14 -4.25
CA ALA A 63 7.17 1.30 -5.43
C ALA A 63 6.43 0.90 -6.72
N ARG A 64 5.64 -0.18 -6.68
CA ARG A 64 4.82 -0.60 -7.82
C ARG A 64 3.70 0.39 -8.14
N LEU A 65 3.15 1.08 -7.13
CA LEU A 65 2.05 2.03 -7.32
C LEU A 65 2.52 3.39 -7.86
N ILE A 66 3.74 3.80 -7.57
CA ILE A 66 4.26 5.13 -7.95
C ILE A 66 4.03 5.46 -9.44
N PRO A 67 4.33 4.60 -10.40
CA PRO A 67 4.10 4.91 -11.82
C PRO A 67 2.63 5.19 -12.17
N GLU A 68 1.70 4.66 -11.38
CA GLU A 68 0.26 4.74 -11.65
C GLU A 68 -0.42 5.98 -11.06
N ILE A 69 0.19 6.58 -10.06
CA ILE A 69 -0.46 7.62 -9.23
C ILE A 69 0.02 9.04 -9.50
N LYS A 70 0.95 9.22 -10.44
CA LYS A 70 1.46 10.55 -10.86
C LYS A 70 1.93 11.40 -9.68
N ASP A 71 1.25 12.51 -9.42
CA ASP A 71 1.62 13.51 -8.43
C ASP A 71 1.09 13.23 -7.00
N MET A 72 0.42 12.11 -6.79
CA MET A 72 -0.03 11.75 -5.44
C MET A 72 1.17 11.42 -4.54
N VAL A 73 1.04 11.77 -3.27
CA VAL A 73 2.01 11.41 -2.25
C VAL A 73 1.80 9.94 -1.83
N VAL A 74 2.88 9.19 -1.71
CA VAL A 74 2.85 7.86 -1.10
C VAL A 74 3.43 7.90 0.31
N GLY A 75 2.89 7.08 1.18
CA GLY A 75 3.39 6.99 2.54
C GLY A 75 3.12 5.66 3.21
N THR A 76 3.83 5.41 4.29
CA THR A 76 3.60 4.25 5.14
C THR A 76 2.79 4.63 6.37
N CYS A 77 1.82 3.80 6.70
CA CYS A 77 1.01 3.97 7.91
C CYS A 77 0.63 2.59 8.47
N ILE A 78 1.53 2.06 9.18
CA ILE A 78 2.91 2.41 9.54
C ILE A 78 3.90 1.41 8.93
N MET A 79 5.19 1.80 8.88
CA MET A 79 6.31 0.88 8.67
C MET A 79 6.86 0.45 10.02
N LEU A 80 7.08 -0.84 10.21
CA LEU A 80 7.61 -1.40 11.46
C LEU A 80 9.13 -1.24 11.49
N LEU A 81 9.61 -0.04 11.73
CA LEU A 81 11.03 0.32 11.67
C LEU A 81 11.97 -0.62 12.45
N PRO A 82 11.60 -1.11 13.66
CA PRO A 82 12.49 -2.01 14.41
C PRO A 82 12.83 -3.32 13.70
N LEU A 83 12.06 -3.70 12.69
CA LEU A 83 12.27 -4.93 11.91
C LEU A 83 13.13 -4.72 10.66
N HIS A 84 13.60 -3.51 10.43
CA HIS A 84 14.37 -3.14 9.26
C HIS A 84 15.79 -2.71 9.63
N HIS A 85 16.75 -3.03 8.76
CA HIS A 85 18.11 -2.55 8.92
C HIS A 85 18.16 -1.03 8.66
N PRO A 86 18.72 -0.21 9.56
CA PRO A 86 18.69 1.25 9.45
C PRO A 86 19.27 1.80 8.14
N VAL A 87 20.30 1.16 7.62
CA VAL A 87 20.96 1.57 6.36
C VAL A 87 20.02 1.42 5.16
N LEU A 88 19.14 0.39 5.19
CA LEU A 88 18.18 0.17 4.10
C LEU A 88 17.00 1.14 4.15
N VAL A 89 16.69 1.66 5.32
CA VAL A 89 15.59 2.61 5.52
C VAL A 89 16.04 4.04 5.22
N ALA A 90 17.28 4.33 5.54
CA ALA A 90 17.86 5.65 5.26
C ALA A 90 18.03 5.90 3.77
#